data_8345386a0f3e03ec68e53e5ddaf28cbe
#
_entry.id   8345386a0f3e03ec68e53e5ddaf28cbe
#
_cell.length_a   1.000
_cell.length_b   1.000
_cell.length_c   1.000
_cell.angle_alpha   90.00
_cell.angle_beta   90.00
_cell.angle_gamma   90.00
#
_symmetry.space_group_name_H-M   'P 1'
#
loop_
_entity.id
_entity.type
_entity.pdbx_description
1 polymer ?
#
loop_
_entity_poly.entity_id
_entity_poly.type
_entity_poly.pdbx_seq_one_letter_code
_entity_poly.pdbx_strand_id
1 'polypeptide(L)'
;MPSPSVTQECYPYQNEPTWSKSEKVIARTAFDVALGRELHDVIQKAKQLANEIQQSSDLWDLEHYLTERRKEIDRKYDYRYSQLTHVFGRLLHEGRVSEEELRGLREDKLKPIRSFAKFLAEDTAA
;
A
#
# COMPACT_ATOMS: atom_id res chain seq x y z
N MET A 1 32.54 7.99 23.85
CA MET A 1 32.05 8.04 23.24
C MET A 1 31.37 7.97 22.96
N PRO A 2 31.32 7.94 22.86
CA PRO A 2 30.69 7.78 22.25
C PRO A 2 30.11 8.28 21.81
N SER A 3 30.36 8.91 21.97
CA SER A 3 29.43 9.24 21.41
C SER A 3 28.94 8.72 20.26
N PRO A 4 28.48 7.76 20.18
CA PRO A 4 27.89 7.19 19.04
C PRO A 4 26.69 7.91 18.54
N SER A 5 25.98 8.57 19.39
CA SER A 5 24.81 9.26 18.93
C SER A 5 25.15 10.36 17.96
N VAL A 6 26.33 10.90 18.07
CA VAL A 6 26.71 11.97 17.19
C VAL A 6 26.83 11.50 15.77
N THR A 7 27.28 10.28 15.58
CA THR A 7 27.48 9.78 14.25
C THR A 7 26.20 9.57 13.49
N GLN A 8 25.10 9.42 14.19
CA GLN A 8 23.85 9.17 13.51
C GLN A 8 23.39 10.34 12.67
N GLU A 9 23.81 11.52 13.00
CA GLU A 9 23.34 12.70 12.31
C GLU A 9 23.90 12.83 10.91
N CYS A 10 24.87 12.04 10.57
CA CYS A 10 25.50 12.11 9.26
C CYS A 10 24.89 11.18 8.24
N TYR A 11 23.91 10.41 8.61
CA TYR A 11 23.38 9.38 7.72
C TYR A 11 22.29 9.89 6.82
N PRO A 12 22.30 9.48 5.55
CA PRO A 12 21.30 9.95 4.61
C PRO A 12 19.87 9.60 4.99
N TYR A 13 19.69 8.45 5.64
CA TYR A 13 18.33 8.02 5.98
C TYR A 13 17.72 8.85 7.09
N GLN A 14 18.45 9.79 7.63
CA GLN A 14 17.86 10.73 8.58
C GLN A 14 16.78 11.59 7.95
N ASN A 15 16.73 11.61 6.63
CA ASN A 15 15.69 12.34 5.93
C ASN A 15 14.38 11.57 5.88
N GLU A 16 14.36 10.34 6.33
CA GLU A 16 13.13 9.58 6.38
C GLU A 16 12.18 10.22 7.39
N PRO A 17 10.89 10.26 7.05
CA PRO A 17 9.92 10.81 7.98
C PRO A 17 9.86 9.99 9.26
N THR A 18 9.69 10.67 10.38
CA THR A 18 9.48 10.01 11.66
C THR A 18 7.98 9.93 11.92
N TRP A 19 7.49 8.74 12.22
CA TRP A 19 6.07 8.52 12.44
C TRP A 19 5.76 8.62 13.92
N SER A 20 4.88 9.54 14.29
CA SER A 20 4.45 9.69 15.67
C SER A 20 3.54 8.52 16.04
N LYS A 21 3.29 8.40 17.35
CA LYS A 21 2.44 7.33 17.83
C LYS A 21 1.04 7.40 17.23
N SER A 22 0.47 8.60 17.18
CA SER A 22 -0.86 8.78 16.60
C SER A 22 -0.85 8.51 15.10
N GLU A 23 0.22 8.90 14.41
CA GLU A 23 0.33 8.61 12.98
C GLU A 23 0.41 7.11 12.72
N LYS A 24 1.09 6.37 13.60
CA LYS A 24 1.18 4.93 13.45
C LYS A 24 -0.18 4.26 13.57
N VAL A 25 -1.03 4.76 14.46
CA VAL A 25 -2.39 4.25 14.60
C VAL A 25 -3.20 4.51 13.33
N ILE A 26 -3.12 5.73 12.81
CA ILE A 26 -3.82 6.09 11.57
C ILE A 26 -3.34 5.21 10.43
N ALA A 27 -2.03 5.07 10.30
CA ALA A 27 -1.44 4.28 9.23
C ALA A 27 -1.90 2.82 9.30
N ARG A 28 -1.88 2.24 10.51
CA ARG A 28 -2.28 0.85 10.65
C ARG A 28 -3.74 0.65 10.26
N THR A 29 -4.60 1.54 10.72
CA THR A 29 -6.02 1.46 10.41
C THR A 29 -6.26 1.60 8.90
N ALA A 30 -5.66 2.61 8.28
CA ALA A 30 -5.85 2.85 6.86
C ALA A 30 -5.31 1.68 6.02
N PHE A 31 -4.14 1.16 6.41
CA PHE A 31 -3.53 0.04 5.71
C PHE A 31 -4.42 -1.20 5.78
N ASP A 32 -4.92 -1.52 6.97
CA ASP A 32 -5.75 -2.72 7.14
C ASP A 32 -7.08 -2.59 6.41
N VAL A 33 -7.68 -1.40 6.42
CA VAL A 33 -8.93 -1.17 5.70
C VAL A 33 -8.72 -1.32 4.20
N ALA A 34 -7.64 -0.74 3.68
CA ALA A 34 -7.35 -0.84 2.25
C ALA A 34 -7.12 -2.29 1.83
N LEU A 35 -6.36 -3.03 2.64
CA LEU A 35 -6.10 -4.45 2.36
C LEU A 35 -7.40 -5.24 2.36
N GLY A 36 -8.29 -4.96 3.32
CA GLY A 36 -9.58 -5.63 3.38
C GLY A 36 -10.42 -5.36 2.15
N ARG A 37 -10.39 -4.13 1.66
CA ARG A 37 -11.12 -3.77 0.43
C ARG A 37 -10.58 -4.52 -0.77
N GLU A 38 -9.27 -4.62 -0.87
CA GLU A 38 -8.65 -5.32 -1.99
C GLU A 38 -8.94 -6.81 -1.93
N LEU A 39 -8.84 -7.41 -0.74
CA LEU A 39 -9.15 -8.83 -0.58
C LEU A 39 -10.62 -9.11 -0.85
N HIS A 40 -11.50 -8.17 -0.52
CA HIS A 40 -12.92 -8.32 -0.85
C HIS A 40 -13.10 -8.45 -2.36
N ASP A 41 -12.42 -7.61 -3.13
CA ASP A 41 -12.51 -7.67 -4.59
C ASP A 41 -11.96 -8.98 -5.13
N VAL A 42 -10.86 -9.46 -4.54
CA VAL A 42 -10.28 -10.75 -4.95
C VAL A 42 -11.27 -11.88 -4.66
N ILE A 43 -11.92 -11.83 -3.50
CA ILE A 43 -12.91 -12.86 -3.14
C ILE A 43 -14.07 -12.86 -4.13
N GLN A 44 -14.58 -11.68 -4.47
CA GLN A 44 -15.69 -11.59 -5.41
C GLN A 44 -15.31 -12.13 -6.79
N LYS A 45 -14.11 -11.77 -7.25
CA LYS A 45 -13.64 -12.25 -8.55
C LYS A 45 -13.40 -13.76 -8.53
N ALA A 46 -12.86 -14.27 -7.43
CA ALA A 46 -12.62 -15.71 -7.29
C ALA A 46 -13.93 -16.48 -7.35
N LYS A 47 -14.96 -15.97 -6.65
CA LYS A 47 -16.29 -16.61 -6.68
C LYS A 47 -16.87 -16.62 -8.08
N GLN A 48 -16.71 -15.50 -8.79
CA GLN A 48 -17.18 -15.42 -10.16
C GLN A 48 -16.50 -16.44 -11.05
N LEU A 49 -15.16 -16.48 -10.98
CA LEU A 49 -14.39 -17.41 -11.79
C LEU A 49 -14.71 -18.86 -11.45
N ALA A 50 -14.88 -19.16 -10.15
CA ALA A 50 -15.24 -20.51 -9.72
C ALA A 50 -16.60 -20.92 -10.28
N ASN A 51 -17.53 -19.97 -10.30
CA ASN A 51 -18.87 -20.25 -10.79
C ASN A 51 -18.92 -20.48 -12.30
N GLU A 52 -17.90 -19.99 -13.00
CA GLU A 52 -17.81 -20.12 -14.44
C GLU A 52 -17.00 -21.33 -14.90
N ILE A 53 -16.50 -22.14 -13.97
CA ILE A 53 -15.68 -23.31 -14.31
C ILE A 53 -16.55 -24.35 -15.01
N GLN A 54 -16.14 -24.77 -16.20
CA GLN A 54 -16.80 -25.81 -16.96
C GLN A 54 -15.82 -26.89 -17.40
N GLN A 55 -14.56 -26.56 -17.49
CA GLN A 55 -13.54 -27.51 -17.92
C GLN A 55 -12.25 -27.26 -17.13
N SER A 56 -11.31 -28.19 -17.25
CA SER A 56 -10.10 -28.14 -16.44
C SER A 56 -9.27 -26.87 -16.67
N SER A 57 -9.27 -26.35 -17.89
CA SER A 57 -8.53 -25.11 -18.16
C SER A 57 -9.06 -23.95 -17.35
N ASP A 58 -10.39 -23.90 -17.14
CA ASP A 58 -10.99 -22.85 -16.32
C ASP A 58 -10.54 -22.95 -14.86
N LEU A 59 -10.37 -24.17 -14.38
CA LEU A 59 -9.89 -24.40 -13.02
C LEU A 59 -8.49 -23.81 -12.83
N TRP A 60 -7.61 -24.07 -13.82
CA TRP A 60 -6.25 -23.56 -13.72
C TRP A 60 -6.18 -22.05 -13.94
N ASP A 61 -7.12 -21.49 -14.68
CA ASP A 61 -7.24 -20.03 -14.80
C ASP A 61 -7.51 -19.39 -13.43
N LEU A 62 -8.37 -20.02 -12.64
CA LEU A 62 -8.65 -19.53 -11.29
C LEU A 62 -7.41 -19.61 -10.42
N GLU A 63 -6.71 -20.73 -10.48
CA GLU A 63 -5.49 -20.90 -9.69
C GLU A 63 -4.45 -19.85 -10.08
N HIS A 64 -4.30 -19.61 -11.38
CA HIS A 64 -3.35 -18.61 -11.86
C HIS A 64 -3.73 -17.22 -11.39
N TYR A 65 -5.02 -16.86 -11.45
CA TYR A 65 -5.49 -15.57 -10.99
C TYR A 65 -5.15 -15.36 -9.51
N LEU A 66 -5.43 -16.37 -8.69
CA LEU A 66 -5.18 -16.28 -7.25
C LEU A 66 -3.69 -16.14 -6.95
N THR A 67 -2.86 -16.89 -7.66
CA THR A 67 -1.43 -16.84 -7.47
C THR A 67 -0.87 -15.46 -7.82
N GLU A 68 -1.29 -14.91 -8.96
CA GLU A 68 -0.81 -13.60 -9.39
C GLU A 68 -1.29 -12.49 -8.47
N ARG A 69 -2.55 -12.56 -8.02
CA ARG A 69 -3.08 -11.56 -7.11
C ARG A 69 -2.36 -11.60 -5.77
N ARG A 70 -2.04 -12.80 -5.28
CA ARG A 70 -1.32 -12.92 -4.03
C ARG A 70 0.06 -12.29 -4.11
N LYS A 71 0.77 -12.57 -5.21
CA LYS A 71 2.10 -11.96 -5.41
C LYS A 71 2.02 -10.45 -5.45
N GLU A 72 1.02 -9.93 -6.15
CA GLU A 72 0.85 -8.50 -6.29
C GLU A 72 0.54 -7.84 -4.96
N ILE A 73 -0.35 -8.44 -4.18
CA ILE A 73 -0.73 -7.92 -2.88
C ILE A 73 0.47 -7.96 -1.93
N ASP A 74 1.22 -9.06 -1.94
CA ASP A 74 2.39 -9.17 -1.08
C ASP A 74 3.43 -8.10 -1.38
N ARG A 75 3.61 -7.76 -2.66
CA ARG A 75 4.55 -6.69 -3.03
C ARG A 75 4.03 -5.31 -2.66
N LYS A 76 2.73 -5.10 -2.82
CA LYS A 76 2.13 -3.78 -2.67
C LYS A 76 1.94 -3.39 -1.20
N TYR A 77 1.56 -4.33 -0.37
CA TYR A 77 1.23 -4.04 1.03
C TYR A 77 2.44 -4.29 1.92
N ASP A 78 3.37 -3.34 1.87
CA ASP A 78 4.63 -3.42 2.59
C ASP A 78 4.56 -2.49 3.80
N TYR A 79 4.34 -3.06 4.99
CA TYR A 79 4.18 -2.25 6.20
C TYR A 79 5.52 -1.96 6.84
N ARG A 80 6.31 -1.15 6.17
CA ARG A 80 7.55 -0.60 6.73
C ARG A 80 7.42 0.90 6.67
N TYR A 81 7.77 1.57 7.77
CA TYR A 81 7.58 3.01 7.85
C TYR A 81 8.35 3.77 6.76
N SER A 82 9.47 3.21 6.32
CA SER A 82 10.21 3.82 5.22
C SER A 82 9.49 3.69 3.88
N GLN A 83 8.51 2.80 3.76
CA GLN A 83 7.79 2.55 2.51
C GLN A 83 6.36 3.05 2.51
N LEU A 84 5.83 3.40 3.68
CA LEU A 84 4.39 3.66 3.79
C LEU A 84 3.91 4.84 2.96
N THR A 85 4.72 5.86 2.74
CA THR A 85 4.27 6.97 1.90
C THR A 85 4.07 6.52 0.45
N HIS A 86 4.93 5.62 -0.03
CA HIS A 86 4.74 5.03 -1.36
C HIS A 86 3.53 4.11 -1.39
N VAL A 87 3.38 3.29 -0.36
CA VAL A 87 2.23 2.36 -0.27
C VAL A 87 0.93 3.17 -0.30
N PHE A 88 0.82 4.19 0.55
CA PHE A 88 -0.39 4.98 0.60
C PHE A 88 -0.61 5.80 -0.65
N GLY A 89 0.47 6.26 -1.29
CA GLY A 89 0.33 6.96 -2.56
C GLY A 89 -0.31 6.08 -3.62
N ARG A 90 0.15 4.83 -3.70
CA ARG A 90 -0.45 3.88 -4.64
C ARG A 90 -1.89 3.57 -4.27
N LEU A 91 -2.17 3.35 -2.98
CA LEU A 91 -3.52 3.02 -2.54
C LEU A 91 -4.48 4.19 -2.76
N LEU A 92 -3.99 5.42 -2.58
CA LEU A 92 -4.78 6.60 -2.84
C LEU A 92 -5.09 6.71 -4.33
N HIS A 93 -4.11 6.47 -5.19
CA HIS A 93 -4.30 6.47 -6.63
C HIS A 93 -5.32 5.42 -7.06
N GLU A 94 -5.28 4.25 -6.45
CA GLU A 94 -6.18 3.16 -6.81
C GLU A 94 -7.57 3.27 -6.16
N GLY A 95 -7.74 4.25 -5.29
CA GLY A 95 -9.02 4.41 -4.59
C GLY A 95 -9.24 3.43 -3.45
N ARG A 96 -8.18 2.76 -3.01
CA ARG A 96 -8.28 1.82 -1.90
C ARG A 96 -8.29 2.54 -0.56
N VAL A 97 -7.74 3.74 -0.52
CA VAL A 97 -7.75 4.59 0.67
C VAL A 97 -8.13 6.00 0.22
N SER A 98 -8.78 6.76 1.11
CA SER A 98 -9.19 8.12 0.81
C SER A 98 -8.34 9.11 1.59
N GLU A 99 -8.36 10.38 1.14
CA GLU A 99 -7.72 11.47 1.88
C GLU A 99 -8.27 11.56 3.29
N GLU A 100 -9.56 11.33 3.43
CA GLU A 100 -10.22 11.40 4.73
C GLU A 100 -9.64 10.36 5.69
N GLU A 101 -9.36 9.18 5.19
CA GLU A 101 -8.83 8.09 6.01
C GLU A 101 -7.39 8.33 6.41
N LEU A 102 -6.71 9.24 5.74
CA LEU A 102 -5.34 9.63 6.07
C LEU A 102 -5.29 10.89 6.92
N ARG A 103 -6.45 11.43 7.31
CA ARG A 103 -6.50 12.64 8.10
C ARG A 103 -5.79 12.41 9.44
N GLY A 104 -4.98 13.37 9.84
CA GLY A 104 -4.19 13.26 11.04
C GLY A 104 -2.73 12.98 10.81
N LEU A 105 -2.37 12.56 9.61
CA LEU A 105 -0.97 12.46 9.23
C LEU A 105 -0.43 13.86 8.98
N ARG A 106 0.82 14.09 9.35
CA ARG A 106 1.46 15.39 9.13
C ARG A 106 1.75 15.60 7.66
N GLU A 107 2.00 16.85 7.29
CA GLU A 107 2.28 17.21 5.91
C GLU A 107 3.53 16.51 5.37
N ASP A 108 4.50 16.24 6.24
CA ASP A 108 5.70 15.55 5.77
C ASP A 108 5.39 14.12 5.30
N LYS A 109 4.23 13.56 5.66
CA LYS A 109 3.75 12.28 5.12
C LYS A 109 2.76 12.50 4.00
N LEU A 110 1.82 13.43 4.17
CA LEU A 110 0.77 13.65 3.17
C LEU A 110 1.32 14.17 1.86
N LYS A 111 2.32 15.03 1.92
CA LYS A 111 2.88 15.60 0.71
C LYS A 111 3.49 14.53 -0.22
N PRO A 112 4.39 13.66 0.27
CA PRO A 112 4.91 12.60 -0.60
C PRO A 112 3.84 11.60 -1.02
N ILE A 113 2.84 11.34 -0.18
CA ILE A 113 1.73 10.45 -0.55
C ILE A 113 0.99 11.02 -1.74
N ARG A 114 0.60 12.29 -1.66
CA ARG A 114 -0.12 12.96 -2.75
C ARG A 114 0.72 13.06 -3.99
N SER A 115 2.01 13.36 -3.83
CA SER A 115 2.91 13.47 -4.98
C SER A 115 3.03 12.15 -5.72
N PHE A 116 3.16 11.07 -4.99
CA PHE A 116 3.29 9.76 -5.64
C PHE A 116 1.97 9.35 -6.30
N ALA A 117 0.85 9.62 -5.66
CA ALA A 117 -0.45 9.34 -6.26
C ALA A 117 -0.62 10.12 -7.56
N LYS A 118 -0.21 11.39 -7.57
CA LYS A 118 -0.28 12.21 -8.77
C LYS A 118 0.65 11.70 -9.86
N PHE A 119 1.84 11.31 -9.46
CA PHE A 119 2.81 10.75 -10.40
C PHE A 119 2.23 9.50 -11.09
N LEU A 120 1.61 8.61 -10.32
CA LEU A 120 1.01 7.40 -10.88
C LEU A 120 -0.16 7.74 -11.80
N ALA A 121 -0.95 8.74 -11.45
CA ALA A 121 -2.07 9.16 -12.28
C ALA A 121 -1.58 9.73 -13.63
N GLU A 122 -0.51 10.51 -13.59
CA GLU A 122 0.05 11.10 -14.81
C GLU A 122 0.69 10.04 -15.69
N ASP A 123 1.38 9.09 -15.07
CA ASP A 123 2.01 8.00 -15.80
C ASP A 123 0.95 7.13 -16.48
N THR A 124 -0.15 6.87 -15.78
CA THR A 124 -1.24 6.07 -16.33
C THR A 124 -1.95 6.80 -17.46
N ALA A 125 -2.07 8.12 -17.34
CA ALA A 125 -2.76 8.92 -18.36
C ALA A 125 -1.93 9.04 -19.63
N ALA A 126 -0.62 8.92 -19.52
CA ALA A 126 0.23 9.01 -20.70
C ALA A 126 0.14 7.76 -21.54
#